data_1c8638738be3a76c9d5c82b5dfb14914
#
_entry.id   1c8638738be3a76c9d5c82b5dfb14914
#
_cell.length_a   1.000
_cell.length_b   1.000
_cell.length_c   1.000
_cell.angle_alpha   90.00
_cell.angle_beta   90.00
_cell.angle_gamma   90.00
#
_symmetry.space_group_name_H-M   'P 1'
#
loop_
_entity.id
_entity.type
_entity.pdbx_description
1 polymer ?
#
loop_
_entity_poly.entity_id
_entity_poly.type
_entity_poly.pdbx_seq_one_letter_code
_entity_poly.pdbx_strand_id
1 'polypeptide(L)'
;MSKLFLLVVTMSWSIIASAQGIDFFHGSYEEALKKARSENKGIFVDVYTSWCGPCKKMAREVFTQAGVGDYFNTHFVCLKLDAEKDKEHPFFQHFKATAFPAFFWLNGEGEIWDMHVGYAEPQEFLKLAAAAAQSDLNKQLDEGRRRWESGKRTPDLIRDYVLGVLSKVEPDRVEPMMWEYLEGLSSELLETEENYRFLKRFMQRAEDNLAFRTLLNKAEIYQKYEKGYDFWINMYRMVVRCGIVQREEPEAYQAYLRFLKELNLPLAGMYLEILNMEYTLFEKDFQKGIPEAMKLIGKYKEKHPYLAGQFFYTLIIAGFFQEEQVGMELADQVVDMAYQALKTIPSKENLLYLSVAYARKGDYKKAFELMAGEPFFPSPVLSNALYKYLNLPVFHRDYIK
;
A
#
# COMPACT_ATOMS: atom_id res chain seq x y z
N MET A 1 28.25 68.67 48.20
CA MET A 1 28.69 67.83 47.05
C MET A 1 27.84 66.56 47.09
N SER A 2 26.76 66.62 46.34
CA SER A 2 25.78 65.47 46.26
C SER A 2 26.03 64.71 44.98
N LYS A 3 26.41 63.45 45.10
CA LYS A 3 26.58 62.56 43.95
C LYS A 3 25.26 61.93 43.65
N LEU A 4 24.66 62.32 42.48
CA LEU A 4 23.46 61.76 41.92
C LEU A 4 23.83 60.44 41.26
N PHE A 5 23.34 59.30 41.80
CA PHE A 5 23.49 57.96 41.21
C PHE A 5 22.37 57.75 40.20
N LEU A 6 22.71 57.79 38.90
CA LEU A 6 21.78 57.52 37.82
C LEU A 6 21.65 55.99 37.65
N LEU A 7 20.53 55.43 38.10
CA LEU A 7 20.21 54.01 37.92
C LEU A 7 19.59 53.83 36.56
N VAL A 8 20.39 53.31 35.60
CA VAL A 8 19.91 52.91 34.26
C VAL A 8 19.29 51.53 34.41
N VAL A 9 17.97 51.47 34.49
CA VAL A 9 17.21 50.19 34.37
C VAL A 9 17.12 49.83 32.90
N THR A 10 17.99 48.96 32.46
CA THR A 10 17.85 48.31 31.15
C THR A 10 16.72 47.27 31.26
N MET A 11 15.56 47.61 30.77
CA MET A 11 14.44 46.69 30.55
C MET A 11 14.81 45.75 29.40
N SER A 12 15.39 44.61 29.76
CA SER A 12 15.54 43.50 28.79
C SER A 12 14.14 42.97 28.50
N TRP A 13 13.56 43.36 27.39
CA TRP A 13 12.40 42.71 26.83
C TRP A 13 12.86 41.34 26.32
N SER A 14 12.73 40.33 27.16
CA SER A 14 12.78 38.95 26.70
C SER A 14 11.57 38.76 25.79
N ILE A 15 11.79 38.73 24.49
CA ILE A 15 10.80 38.23 23.53
C ILE A 15 10.63 36.76 23.90
N ILE A 16 9.58 36.46 24.65
CA ILE A 16 9.10 35.06 24.79
C ILE A 16 8.62 34.68 23.38
N ALA A 17 9.50 34.08 22.60
CA ALA A 17 9.09 33.36 21.40
C ALA A 17 8.19 32.23 21.89
N SER A 18 6.88 32.46 21.84
CA SER A 18 5.90 31.40 22.04
C SER A 18 6.20 30.35 21.00
N ALA A 19 6.54 29.16 21.42
CA ALA A 19 6.70 28.01 20.55
C ALA A 19 5.36 27.72 19.90
N GLN A 20 5.09 28.37 18.78
CA GLN A 20 3.81 28.32 18.08
C GLN A 20 3.96 27.41 16.86
N GLY A 21 3.03 26.47 16.70
CA GLY A 21 2.97 25.65 15.49
C GLY A 21 2.66 26.46 14.23
N ILE A 22 2.29 25.79 13.16
CA ILE A 22 1.91 26.45 11.90
C ILE A 22 0.70 27.35 12.14
N ASP A 23 0.82 28.62 11.77
CA ASP A 23 -0.26 29.60 11.76
C ASP A 23 -1.01 29.55 10.43
N PHE A 24 -2.22 28.96 10.45
CA PHE A 24 -3.05 28.82 9.26
C PHE A 24 -3.84 30.11 9.01
N PHE A 25 -3.70 30.68 7.84
CA PHE A 25 -4.38 31.88 7.40
C PHE A 25 -5.89 31.63 7.18
N HIS A 26 -6.72 32.53 7.70
CA HIS A 26 -8.18 32.43 7.68
C HIS A 26 -8.84 33.44 6.71
N GLY A 27 -8.24 33.70 5.56
CA GLY A 27 -8.79 34.57 4.53
C GLY A 27 -9.14 33.80 3.26
N SER A 28 -9.57 34.51 2.22
CA SER A 28 -9.80 33.94 0.90
C SER A 28 -8.48 33.51 0.21
N TYR A 29 -8.61 32.71 -0.84
CA TYR A 29 -7.44 32.30 -1.64
C TYR A 29 -6.73 33.49 -2.28
N GLU A 30 -7.49 34.44 -2.78
CA GLU A 30 -6.98 35.68 -3.37
C GLU A 30 -6.25 36.54 -2.34
N GLU A 31 -6.75 36.62 -1.10
CA GLU A 31 -6.08 37.32 -0.01
C GLU A 31 -4.79 36.61 0.40
N ALA A 32 -4.77 35.27 0.40
CA ALA A 32 -3.58 34.49 0.66
C ALA A 32 -2.51 34.74 -0.43
N LEU A 33 -2.89 34.75 -1.71
CA LEU A 33 -1.99 35.08 -2.83
C LEU A 33 -1.45 36.51 -2.69
N LYS A 34 -2.31 37.49 -2.39
CA LYS A 34 -1.88 38.88 -2.17
C LYS A 34 -0.90 39.01 -1.01
N LYS A 35 -1.19 38.33 0.10
CA LYS A 35 -0.31 38.30 1.27
C LYS A 35 1.02 37.64 0.96
N ALA A 36 1.03 36.52 0.29
CA ALA A 36 2.25 35.81 -0.11
C ALA A 36 3.16 36.71 -0.98
N ARG A 37 2.60 37.38 -1.98
CA ARG A 37 3.36 38.35 -2.81
C ARG A 37 3.90 39.50 -2.00
N SER A 38 3.09 40.09 -1.12
CA SER A 38 3.51 41.26 -0.34
C SER A 38 4.61 40.94 0.67
N GLU A 39 4.64 39.70 1.17
CA GLU A 39 5.63 39.23 2.15
C GLU A 39 6.79 38.45 1.51
N ASN A 40 6.80 38.29 0.18
CA ASN A 40 7.76 37.49 -0.57
C ASN A 40 7.84 36.05 -0.03
N LYS A 41 6.68 35.44 0.21
CA LYS A 41 6.52 34.07 0.70
C LYS A 41 5.88 33.19 -0.36
N GLY A 42 6.08 31.87 -0.24
CA GLY A 42 5.24 30.89 -0.92
C GLY A 42 3.89 30.70 -0.25
N ILE A 43 3.09 29.83 -0.80
CA ILE A 43 1.85 29.35 -0.19
C ILE A 43 2.01 27.87 0.12
N PHE A 44 1.64 27.48 1.32
CA PHE A 44 1.48 26.07 1.71
C PHE A 44 0.00 25.75 1.89
N VAL A 45 -0.49 24.66 1.30
CA VAL A 45 -1.87 24.21 1.43
C VAL A 45 -1.90 22.80 1.99
N ASP A 46 -2.49 22.62 3.18
CA ASP A 46 -2.85 21.32 3.75
C ASP A 46 -4.26 20.94 3.32
N VAL A 47 -4.37 19.97 2.42
CA VAL A 47 -5.66 19.41 2.00
C VAL A 47 -5.93 18.15 2.80
N TYR A 48 -7.04 18.13 3.53
CA TYR A 48 -7.42 17.07 4.44
C TYR A 48 -8.90 16.70 4.35
N THR A 49 -9.31 15.64 5.05
CA THR A 49 -10.71 15.32 5.33
C THR A 49 -10.92 15.06 6.83
N SER A 50 -12.13 15.25 7.30
CA SER A 50 -12.48 15.13 8.72
C SER A 50 -12.30 13.71 9.28
N TRP A 51 -12.40 12.68 8.46
CA TRP A 51 -12.24 11.26 8.82
C TRP A 51 -10.80 10.74 8.67
N CYS A 52 -9.89 11.49 8.05
CA CYS A 52 -8.52 11.06 7.75
C CYS A 52 -7.66 10.94 9.03
N GLY A 53 -7.31 9.72 9.40
CA GLY A 53 -6.45 9.44 10.56
C GLY A 53 -5.05 10.05 10.47
N PRO A 54 -4.31 9.83 9.37
CA PRO A 54 -3.00 10.46 9.15
C PRO A 54 -3.03 12.00 9.17
N CYS A 55 -4.11 12.64 8.67
CA CYS A 55 -4.26 14.09 8.73
C CYS A 55 -4.38 14.60 10.19
N LYS A 56 -5.15 13.87 11.01
CA LYS A 56 -5.25 14.17 12.45
C LYS A 56 -3.90 14.01 13.15
N LYS A 57 -3.11 13.02 12.74
CA LYS A 57 -1.76 12.81 13.26
C LYS A 57 -0.84 13.97 12.88
N MET A 58 -0.84 14.42 11.61
CA MET A 58 -0.11 15.62 11.18
C MET A 58 -0.47 16.85 12.00
N ALA A 59 -1.77 17.12 12.16
CA ALA A 59 -2.25 18.29 12.90
C ALA A 59 -1.84 18.27 14.36
N ARG A 60 -1.79 17.10 15.02
CA ARG A 60 -1.48 16.98 16.45
C ARG A 60 0.01 16.89 16.73
N GLU A 61 0.79 16.20 15.88
CA GLU A 61 2.15 15.79 16.20
C GLU A 61 3.22 16.51 15.38
N VAL A 62 2.84 17.09 14.22
CA VAL A 62 3.78 17.75 13.31
C VAL A 62 3.55 19.26 13.28
N PHE A 63 2.32 19.70 12.94
CA PHE A 63 2.05 21.13 12.77
C PHE A 63 2.14 21.94 14.06
N THR A 64 2.03 21.30 15.20
CA THR A 64 2.17 21.95 16.52
C THR A 64 3.61 22.12 16.98
N GLN A 65 4.58 21.55 16.27
CA GLN A 65 5.98 21.68 16.66
C GLN A 65 6.55 23.05 16.34
N ALA A 66 7.23 23.65 17.31
CA ALA A 66 7.81 24.98 17.19
C ALA A 66 8.71 25.14 15.94
N GLY A 67 9.65 24.20 15.74
CA GLY A 67 10.56 24.29 14.60
C GLY A 67 9.85 24.17 13.24
N VAL A 68 8.72 23.41 13.19
CA VAL A 68 7.87 23.34 12.00
C VAL A 68 7.12 24.66 11.81
N GLY A 69 6.50 25.18 12.88
CA GLY A 69 5.83 26.47 12.86
C GLY A 69 6.74 27.61 12.45
N ASP A 70 7.92 27.72 13.06
CA ASP A 70 8.91 28.76 12.76
C ASP A 70 9.31 28.75 11.27
N TYR A 71 9.57 27.57 10.71
CA TYR A 71 9.92 27.45 9.30
C TYR A 71 8.75 27.81 8.39
N PHE A 72 7.57 27.23 8.61
CA PHE A 72 6.41 27.43 7.74
C PHE A 72 5.89 28.86 7.81
N ASN A 73 5.79 29.46 8.99
CA ASN A 73 5.31 30.83 9.19
C ASN A 73 6.29 31.86 8.59
N THR A 74 7.58 31.54 8.54
CA THR A 74 8.60 32.39 7.92
C THR A 74 8.54 32.35 6.40
N HIS A 75 8.35 31.17 5.80
CA HIS A 75 8.52 30.98 4.36
C HIS A 75 7.19 30.92 3.60
N PHE A 76 6.07 30.65 4.27
CA PHE A 76 4.79 30.42 3.61
C PHE A 76 3.64 31.18 4.26
N VAL A 77 2.64 31.51 3.46
CA VAL A 77 1.26 31.73 3.91
C VAL A 77 0.58 30.36 3.89
N CYS A 78 0.18 29.88 5.05
CA CYS A 78 -0.31 28.53 5.21
C CYS A 78 -1.85 28.48 5.15
N LEU A 79 -2.41 27.65 4.28
CA LEU A 79 -3.84 27.40 4.12
C LEU A 79 -4.18 25.98 4.56
N LYS A 80 -5.40 25.78 5.06
CA LYS A 80 -5.92 24.47 5.43
C LYS A 80 -7.30 24.28 4.85
N LEU A 81 -7.48 23.29 3.95
CA LEU A 81 -8.70 23.08 3.20
C LEU A 81 -9.25 21.67 3.43
N ASP A 82 -10.53 21.59 3.81
CA ASP A 82 -11.26 20.33 3.90
C ASP A 82 -11.81 19.97 2.51
N ALA A 83 -11.29 18.90 1.91
CA ALA A 83 -11.64 18.47 0.55
C ALA A 83 -13.12 18.13 0.36
N GLU A 84 -13.89 17.92 1.44
CA GLU A 84 -15.32 17.63 1.39
C GLU A 84 -16.17 18.85 1.62
N LYS A 85 -15.73 19.79 2.49
CA LYS A 85 -16.49 20.98 2.86
C LYS A 85 -16.18 22.17 1.97
N ASP A 86 -14.92 22.29 1.56
CA ASP A 86 -14.41 23.43 0.80
C ASP A 86 -14.34 23.14 -0.71
N LYS A 87 -15.18 22.23 -1.24
CA LYS A 87 -15.16 21.80 -2.66
C LYS A 87 -15.19 22.93 -3.67
N GLU A 88 -15.90 24.02 -3.34
CA GLU A 88 -16.04 25.19 -4.20
C GLU A 88 -14.89 26.20 -4.06
N HIS A 89 -13.91 25.90 -3.18
CA HIS A 89 -12.77 26.79 -3.00
C HIS A 89 -11.94 26.87 -4.30
N PRO A 90 -11.53 28.08 -4.76
CA PRO A 90 -10.85 28.28 -6.04
C PRO A 90 -9.61 27.41 -6.25
N PHE A 91 -8.92 27.03 -5.17
CA PHE A 91 -7.80 26.08 -5.20
C PHE A 91 -8.16 24.77 -5.93
N PHE A 92 -9.35 24.18 -5.65
CA PHE A 92 -9.78 22.91 -6.23
C PHE A 92 -10.18 22.98 -7.71
N GLN A 93 -10.28 24.19 -8.29
CA GLN A 93 -10.44 24.36 -9.74
C GLN A 93 -9.13 24.04 -10.51
N HIS A 94 -7.99 24.17 -9.82
CA HIS A 94 -6.67 24.01 -10.42
C HIS A 94 -5.95 22.74 -9.93
N PHE A 95 -6.23 22.29 -8.70
CA PHE A 95 -5.50 21.20 -8.07
C PHE A 95 -6.44 20.11 -7.55
N LYS A 96 -6.06 18.86 -7.73
CA LYS A 96 -6.80 17.69 -7.23
C LYS A 96 -5.95 16.93 -6.21
N ALA A 97 -6.55 16.59 -5.07
CA ALA A 97 -5.96 15.65 -4.12
C ALA A 97 -6.61 14.27 -4.31
N THR A 98 -5.81 13.27 -4.60
CA THR A 98 -6.27 11.89 -4.82
C THR A 98 -6.20 11.02 -3.58
N ALA A 99 -5.45 11.45 -2.55
CA ALA A 99 -5.36 10.82 -1.23
C ALA A 99 -4.98 11.87 -0.17
N PHE A 100 -5.17 11.56 1.12
CA PHE A 100 -5.02 12.51 2.22
C PHE A 100 -4.09 11.98 3.33
N PRO A 101 -3.32 12.90 4.02
CA PRO A 101 -3.18 14.34 3.72
C PRO A 101 -2.49 14.58 2.37
N ALA A 102 -2.81 15.71 1.72
CA ALA A 102 -2.07 16.18 0.54
C ALA A 102 -1.58 17.60 0.79
N PHE A 103 -0.29 17.79 0.59
CA PHE A 103 0.39 19.05 0.80
C PHE A 103 0.80 19.66 -0.53
N PHE A 104 0.49 20.93 -0.72
CA PHE A 104 0.86 21.67 -1.91
C PHE A 104 1.70 22.88 -1.52
N TRP A 105 2.78 23.09 -2.24
CA TRP A 105 3.58 24.29 -2.14
C TRP A 105 3.48 25.06 -3.45
N LEU A 106 3.13 26.33 -3.38
CA LEU A 106 2.91 27.21 -4.52
C LEU A 106 3.80 28.44 -4.40
N ASN A 107 4.08 29.11 -5.53
CA ASN A 107 4.66 30.43 -5.52
C ASN A 107 3.60 31.51 -5.16
N GLY A 108 4.03 32.78 -5.11
CA GLY A 108 3.13 33.89 -4.82
C GLY A 108 2.09 34.16 -5.92
N GLU A 109 2.27 33.62 -7.10
CA GLU A 109 1.33 33.68 -8.24
C GLU A 109 0.31 32.55 -8.22
N GLY A 110 0.48 31.56 -7.33
CA GLY A 110 -0.38 30.39 -7.22
C GLY A 110 0.02 29.22 -8.12
N GLU A 111 1.22 29.26 -8.70
CA GLU A 111 1.75 28.18 -9.50
C GLU A 111 2.43 27.14 -8.62
N ILE A 112 2.28 25.87 -8.97
CA ILE A 112 2.78 24.77 -8.15
C ILE A 112 4.30 24.66 -8.20
N TRP A 113 4.93 24.67 -7.02
CA TRP A 113 6.33 24.32 -6.85
C TRP A 113 6.53 22.83 -6.67
N ASP A 114 5.76 22.23 -5.75
CA ASP A 114 5.76 20.78 -5.51
C ASP A 114 4.51 20.36 -4.74
N MET A 115 4.32 19.04 -4.65
CA MET A 115 3.30 18.44 -3.79
C MET A 115 3.77 17.12 -3.18
N HIS A 116 3.19 16.79 -2.04
CA HIS A 116 3.42 15.52 -1.35
C HIS A 116 2.10 14.94 -0.85
N VAL A 117 1.97 13.62 -0.90
CA VAL A 117 0.80 12.90 -0.38
C VAL A 117 1.24 11.94 0.72
N GLY A 118 0.56 11.97 1.84
CA GLY A 118 0.78 11.08 2.96
C GLY A 118 1.40 11.76 4.19
N TYR A 119 1.48 10.99 5.26
CA TYR A 119 2.09 11.42 6.53
C TYR A 119 3.62 11.54 6.37
N ALA A 120 4.19 12.58 6.98
CA ALA A 120 5.63 12.76 7.12
C ALA A 120 5.99 13.11 8.56
N GLU A 121 7.10 12.55 9.07
CA GLU A 121 7.65 12.93 10.37
C GLU A 121 8.16 14.38 10.33
N PRO A 122 8.26 15.10 11.47
CA PRO A 122 8.55 16.54 11.47
C PRO A 122 9.81 16.94 10.70
N GLN A 123 10.90 16.18 10.85
CA GLN A 123 12.15 16.50 10.15
C GLN A 123 12.05 16.22 8.65
N GLU A 124 11.33 15.18 8.25
CA GLU A 124 11.07 14.88 6.85
C GLU A 124 10.15 15.94 6.23
N PHE A 125 9.12 16.38 6.97
CA PHE A 125 8.22 17.42 6.52
C PHE A 125 8.94 18.76 6.27
N LEU A 126 9.89 19.13 7.13
CA LEU A 126 10.76 20.29 6.89
C LEU A 126 11.64 20.13 5.64
N LYS A 127 12.20 18.93 5.41
CA LYS A 127 12.99 18.66 4.19
C LYS A 127 12.13 18.75 2.93
N LEU A 128 10.90 18.22 2.96
CA LEU A 128 9.96 18.35 1.85
C LEU A 128 9.65 19.81 1.53
N ALA A 129 9.36 20.63 2.56
CA ALA A 129 9.09 22.06 2.38
C ALA A 129 10.30 22.83 1.83
N ALA A 130 11.50 22.53 2.32
CA ALA A 130 12.73 23.14 1.82
C ALA A 130 13.05 22.74 0.37
N ALA A 131 12.80 21.48 0.01
CA ALA A 131 12.96 20.99 -1.36
C ALA A 131 11.91 21.62 -2.29
N ALA A 132 10.67 21.75 -1.85
CA ALA A 132 9.59 22.38 -2.63
C ALA A 132 9.90 23.82 -3.00
N ALA A 133 10.47 24.60 -2.10
CA ALA A 133 10.87 25.99 -2.37
C ALA A 133 11.97 26.13 -3.44
N GLN A 134 12.68 25.04 -3.74
CA GLN A 134 13.72 24.96 -4.78
C GLN A 134 13.25 24.21 -6.03
N SER A 135 12.05 23.64 -5.98
CA SER A 135 11.46 22.90 -7.08
C SER A 135 10.76 23.83 -8.05
N ASP A 136 10.77 23.44 -9.33
CA ASP A 136 9.97 24.07 -10.38
C ASP A 136 9.22 22.96 -11.12
N LEU A 137 8.12 22.53 -10.51
CA LEU A 137 7.31 21.45 -11.04
C LEU A 137 6.72 21.78 -12.42
N ASN A 138 6.35 23.06 -12.65
CA ASN A 138 5.84 23.50 -13.94
C ASN A 138 6.91 23.37 -15.04
N LYS A 139 8.14 23.77 -14.76
CA LYS A 139 9.25 23.60 -15.70
C LYS A 139 9.54 22.12 -15.98
N GLN A 140 9.50 21.28 -14.94
CA GLN A 140 9.67 19.84 -15.08
C GLN A 140 8.54 19.22 -15.92
N LEU A 141 7.30 19.67 -15.74
CA LEU A 141 6.15 19.27 -16.56
C LEU A 141 6.35 19.66 -18.04
N ASP A 142 6.73 20.90 -18.31
CA ASP A 142 6.93 21.38 -19.68
C ASP A 142 8.10 20.68 -20.38
N GLU A 143 9.18 20.44 -19.66
CA GLU A 143 10.33 19.70 -20.20
C GLU A 143 9.96 18.23 -20.46
N GLY A 144 9.30 17.59 -19.52
CA GLY A 144 8.83 16.22 -19.68
C GLY A 144 7.84 16.08 -20.84
N ARG A 145 6.90 17.01 -20.98
CA ARG A 145 5.95 17.07 -22.09
C ARG A 145 6.67 17.18 -23.44
N ARG A 146 7.61 18.12 -23.58
CA ARG A 146 8.41 18.26 -24.81
C ARG A 146 9.19 17.00 -25.15
N ARG A 147 9.81 16.36 -24.15
CA ARG A 147 10.52 15.09 -24.35
C ARG A 147 9.55 13.99 -24.80
N TRP A 148 8.37 13.91 -24.20
CA TRP A 148 7.33 12.96 -24.60
C TRP A 148 6.87 13.17 -26.06
N GLU A 149 6.58 14.41 -26.43
CA GLU A 149 6.14 14.80 -27.77
C GLU A 149 7.21 14.53 -28.83
N SER A 150 8.49 14.51 -28.46
CA SER A 150 9.59 14.15 -29.37
C SER A 150 9.58 12.69 -29.82
N GLY A 151 8.73 11.85 -29.23
CA GLY A 151 8.59 10.43 -29.56
C GLY A 151 9.64 9.52 -28.95
N LYS A 152 10.64 10.03 -28.24
CA LYS A 152 11.67 9.22 -27.58
C LYS A 152 11.16 8.77 -26.21
N ARG A 153 10.65 7.55 -26.16
CA ARG A 153 10.16 6.90 -24.93
C ARG A 153 11.31 6.12 -24.29
N THR A 154 11.85 6.65 -23.18
CA THR A 154 12.97 6.03 -22.46
C THR A 154 12.59 5.72 -21.01
N PRO A 155 13.18 4.69 -20.36
CA PRO A 155 12.88 4.37 -18.96
C PRO A 155 13.05 5.56 -18.00
N ASP A 156 14.07 6.40 -18.20
CA ASP A 156 14.27 7.59 -17.38
C ASP A 156 13.18 8.65 -17.61
N LEU A 157 12.69 8.85 -18.83
CA LEU A 157 11.54 9.70 -19.07
C LEU A 157 10.29 9.19 -18.34
N ILE A 158 10.08 7.88 -18.33
CA ILE A 158 8.98 7.28 -17.61
C ILE A 158 9.13 7.50 -16.10
N ARG A 159 10.29 7.18 -15.54
CA ARG A 159 10.55 7.31 -14.11
C ARG A 159 10.43 8.77 -13.65
N ASP A 160 11.13 9.67 -14.33
CA ASP A 160 11.31 11.04 -13.86
C ASP A 160 10.09 11.91 -14.20
N TYR A 161 9.55 11.81 -15.41
CA TYR A 161 8.41 12.61 -15.84
C TYR A 161 7.08 11.95 -15.55
N VAL A 162 6.81 10.74 -16.08
CA VAL A 162 5.46 10.14 -15.98
C VAL A 162 5.16 9.75 -14.54
N LEU A 163 6.07 9.04 -13.88
CA LEU A 163 5.87 8.54 -12.52
C LEU A 163 6.29 9.55 -11.44
N GLY A 164 7.26 10.40 -11.72
CA GLY A 164 7.80 11.38 -10.77
C GLY A 164 7.01 12.67 -10.73
N VAL A 165 6.73 13.25 -11.88
CA VAL A 165 6.15 14.60 -12.02
C VAL A 165 4.67 14.53 -12.38
N LEU A 166 4.32 13.91 -13.50
CA LEU A 166 2.94 13.86 -14.01
C LEU A 166 1.97 13.18 -13.03
N SER A 167 2.43 12.12 -12.36
CA SER A 167 1.62 11.41 -11.36
C SER A 167 1.15 12.28 -10.19
N LYS A 168 1.86 13.38 -9.93
CA LYS A 168 1.49 14.34 -8.88
C LYS A 168 0.34 15.26 -9.31
N VAL A 169 0.34 15.70 -10.56
CA VAL A 169 -0.56 16.76 -11.05
C VAL A 169 -1.65 16.27 -12.01
N GLU A 170 -1.36 15.28 -12.83
CA GLU A 170 -2.28 14.69 -13.80
C GLU A 170 -2.31 13.15 -13.68
N PRO A 171 -2.69 12.58 -12.52
CA PRO A 171 -2.60 11.14 -12.26
C PRO A 171 -3.40 10.29 -13.27
N ASP A 172 -4.50 10.81 -13.78
CA ASP A 172 -5.36 10.13 -14.76
C ASP A 172 -4.65 9.90 -16.11
N ARG A 173 -3.58 10.64 -16.40
CA ARG A 173 -2.79 10.48 -17.63
C ARG A 173 -1.66 9.46 -17.53
N VAL A 174 -1.31 9.08 -16.30
CA VAL A 174 -0.15 8.20 -16.07
C VAL A 174 -0.36 6.83 -16.70
N GLU A 175 -1.51 6.22 -16.48
CA GLU A 175 -1.78 4.86 -16.98
C GLU A 175 -1.80 4.82 -18.52
N PRO A 176 -2.53 5.68 -19.25
CA PRO A 176 -2.47 5.72 -20.71
C PRO A 176 -1.04 5.90 -21.26
N MET A 177 -0.25 6.78 -20.67
CA MET A 177 1.13 7.01 -21.11
C MET A 177 2.05 5.83 -20.81
N MET A 178 1.82 5.14 -19.70
CA MET A 178 2.54 3.90 -19.40
C MET A 178 2.25 2.82 -20.41
N TRP A 179 0.99 2.67 -20.84
CA TRP A 179 0.62 1.70 -21.88
C TRP A 179 1.23 2.05 -23.23
N GLU A 180 1.17 3.31 -23.64
CA GLU A 180 1.83 3.78 -24.88
C GLU A 180 3.34 3.46 -24.87
N TYR A 181 4.00 3.62 -23.72
CA TYR A 181 5.41 3.25 -23.56
C TYR A 181 5.63 1.74 -23.68
N LEU A 182 4.90 0.94 -22.91
CA LEU A 182 5.10 -0.51 -22.82
C LEU A 182 4.76 -1.23 -24.14
N GLU A 183 3.73 -0.77 -24.86
CA GLU A 183 3.35 -1.30 -26.17
C GLU A 183 4.39 -1.04 -27.27
N GLY A 184 5.14 0.06 -27.14
CA GLY A 184 6.22 0.41 -28.04
C GLY A 184 7.54 -0.33 -27.79
N LEU A 185 7.64 -1.17 -26.75
CA LEU A 185 8.88 -1.85 -26.40
C LEU A 185 9.07 -3.16 -27.16
N SER A 186 10.34 -3.46 -27.50
CA SER A 186 10.71 -4.80 -27.95
C SER A 186 10.62 -5.83 -26.82
N SER A 187 10.56 -7.11 -27.19
CA SER A 187 10.56 -8.21 -26.22
C SER A 187 11.74 -8.15 -25.25
N GLU A 188 12.92 -7.83 -25.74
CA GLU A 188 14.14 -7.75 -24.93
C GLU A 188 14.07 -6.60 -23.92
N LEU A 189 13.51 -5.46 -24.31
CA LEU A 189 13.32 -4.33 -23.41
C LEU A 189 12.26 -4.62 -22.36
N LEU A 190 11.16 -5.27 -22.72
CA LEU A 190 10.13 -5.71 -21.76
C LEU A 190 10.69 -6.64 -20.68
N GLU A 191 11.72 -7.43 -21.01
CA GLU A 191 12.36 -8.38 -20.08
C GLU A 191 13.38 -7.74 -19.13
N THR A 192 13.62 -6.43 -19.22
CA THR A 192 14.52 -5.73 -18.29
C THR A 192 13.90 -5.57 -16.91
N GLU A 193 14.74 -5.52 -15.87
CA GLU A 193 14.27 -5.32 -14.49
C GLU A 193 13.49 -4.01 -14.32
N GLU A 194 13.95 -2.94 -14.96
CA GLU A 194 13.32 -1.63 -14.88
C GLU A 194 11.90 -1.66 -15.46
N ASN A 195 11.72 -2.26 -16.64
CA ASN A 195 10.39 -2.38 -17.25
C ASN A 195 9.51 -3.40 -16.50
N TYR A 196 10.09 -4.45 -15.92
CA TYR A 196 9.36 -5.32 -15.00
C TYR A 196 8.80 -4.54 -13.80
N ARG A 197 9.57 -3.63 -13.19
CA ARG A 197 9.11 -2.80 -12.08
C ARG A 197 7.96 -1.88 -12.49
N PHE A 198 7.98 -1.35 -13.70
CA PHE A 198 6.86 -0.61 -14.26
C PHE A 198 5.63 -1.48 -14.46
N LEU A 199 5.77 -2.63 -15.11
CA LEU A 199 4.70 -3.61 -15.27
C LEU A 199 4.07 -3.97 -13.92
N LYS A 200 4.86 -4.32 -12.91
CA LYS A 200 4.41 -4.68 -11.57
C LYS A 200 3.60 -3.58 -10.90
N ARG A 201 4.00 -2.32 -11.06
CA ARG A 201 3.29 -1.17 -10.47
C ARG A 201 1.87 -1.03 -11.02
N PHE A 202 1.68 -1.28 -12.32
CA PHE A 202 0.39 -1.17 -13.00
C PHE A 202 -0.46 -2.44 -12.91
N MET A 203 0.09 -3.50 -12.39
CA MET A 203 -0.51 -4.83 -12.29
C MET A 203 -1.15 -5.09 -10.94
N GLN A 204 -1.97 -4.18 -10.47
CA GLN A 204 -2.68 -4.38 -9.19
C GLN A 204 -3.96 -5.21 -9.35
N ARG A 205 -4.42 -5.43 -10.59
CA ARG A 205 -5.63 -6.17 -10.92
C ARG A 205 -5.37 -7.15 -12.06
N ALA A 206 -5.98 -8.33 -11.97
CA ALA A 206 -5.98 -9.29 -13.06
C ALA A 206 -7.06 -8.87 -14.08
N GLU A 207 -6.67 -8.04 -15.01
CA GLU A 207 -7.52 -7.53 -16.10
C GLU A 207 -6.91 -7.91 -17.44
N ASP A 208 -7.73 -7.94 -18.49
CA ASP A 208 -7.25 -8.17 -19.84
C ASP A 208 -6.50 -6.93 -20.36
N ASN A 209 -5.25 -6.84 -20.00
CA ASN A 209 -4.35 -5.79 -20.45
C ASN A 209 -2.97 -6.35 -20.80
N LEU A 210 -2.16 -5.55 -21.49
CA LEU A 210 -0.83 -5.95 -21.93
C LEU A 210 0.08 -6.38 -20.77
N ALA A 211 0.03 -5.68 -19.62
CA ALA A 211 0.87 -6.00 -18.46
C ALA A 211 0.57 -7.38 -17.93
N PHE A 212 -0.71 -7.69 -17.74
CA PHE A 212 -1.14 -8.99 -17.22
C PHE A 212 -0.75 -10.13 -18.17
N ARG A 213 -1.03 -9.97 -19.48
CA ARG A 213 -0.63 -10.93 -20.51
C ARG A 213 0.89 -11.12 -20.54
N THR A 214 1.65 -10.03 -20.50
CA THR A 214 3.11 -10.06 -20.54
C THR A 214 3.68 -10.74 -19.30
N LEU A 215 3.16 -10.47 -18.13
CA LEU A 215 3.61 -11.09 -16.90
C LEU A 215 3.32 -12.58 -16.83
N LEU A 216 2.13 -13.00 -17.24
CA LEU A 216 1.81 -14.43 -17.33
C LEU A 216 2.71 -15.15 -18.34
N ASN A 217 2.97 -14.54 -19.50
CA ASN A 217 3.76 -15.12 -20.56
C ASN A 217 5.26 -15.19 -20.23
N LYS A 218 5.79 -14.18 -19.51
CA LYS A 218 7.21 -14.03 -19.19
C LYS A 218 7.54 -14.27 -17.71
N ALA A 219 6.67 -14.92 -16.98
CA ALA A 219 6.78 -15.12 -15.54
C ALA A 219 8.11 -15.77 -15.10
N GLU A 220 8.60 -16.77 -15.84
CA GLU A 220 9.87 -17.44 -15.56
C GLU A 220 11.09 -16.51 -15.70
N ILE A 221 10.98 -15.48 -16.54
CA ILE A 221 12.00 -14.45 -16.71
C ILE A 221 11.96 -13.48 -15.56
N TYR A 222 10.78 -13.01 -15.17
CA TYR A 222 10.61 -11.97 -14.16
C TYR A 222 10.86 -12.44 -12.72
N GLN A 223 10.69 -13.73 -12.42
CA GLN A 223 10.95 -14.27 -11.08
C GLN A 223 12.38 -13.99 -10.59
N LYS A 224 13.36 -13.83 -11.50
CA LYS A 224 14.76 -13.52 -11.15
C LYS A 224 14.94 -12.14 -10.50
N TYR A 225 13.98 -11.23 -10.67
CA TYR A 225 14.00 -9.88 -10.12
C TYR A 225 13.40 -9.75 -8.72
N GLU A 226 12.80 -10.83 -8.22
CA GLU A 226 12.23 -10.91 -6.89
C GLU A 226 12.99 -11.90 -6.02
N LYS A 227 12.92 -11.72 -4.70
CA LYS A 227 13.56 -12.63 -3.76
C LYS A 227 12.70 -13.86 -3.49
N GLY A 228 13.31 -15.03 -3.52
CA GLY A 228 12.63 -16.27 -3.16
C GLY A 228 11.33 -16.49 -3.93
N TYR A 229 10.22 -16.62 -3.20
CA TYR A 229 8.89 -16.87 -3.76
C TYR A 229 8.03 -15.61 -3.89
N ASP A 230 8.57 -14.42 -3.61
CA ASP A 230 7.76 -13.18 -3.58
C ASP A 230 7.05 -12.90 -4.90
N PHE A 231 7.72 -13.15 -6.03
CA PHE A 231 7.11 -13.03 -7.35
C PHE A 231 5.85 -13.90 -7.48
N TRP A 232 5.96 -15.18 -7.17
CA TRP A 232 4.88 -16.14 -7.32
C TRP A 232 3.73 -15.90 -6.34
N ILE A 233 4.05 -15.48 -5.11
CA ILE A 233 3.05 -15.10 -4.11
C ILE A 233 2.29 -13.86 -4.56
N ASN A 234 2.97 -12.88 -5.15
CA ASN A 234 2.32 -11.69 -5.68
C ASN A 234 1.45 -12.02 -6.90
N MET A 235 1.91 -12.88 -7.80
CA MET A 235 1.12 -13.39 -8.92
C MET A 235 -0.13 -14.15 -8.45
N TYR A 236 0.01 -15.04 -7.47
CA TYR A 236 -1.12 -15.74 -6.85
C TYR A 236 -2.13 -14.74 -6.27
N ARG A 237 -1.65 -13.81 -5.47
CA ARG A 237 -2.52 -12.78 -4.84
C ARG A 237 -3.28 -11.96 -5.88
N MET A 238 -2.62 -11.60 -6.96
CA MET A 238 -3.25 -10.85 -8.03
C MET A 238 -4.31 -11.68 -8.76
N VAL A 239 -3.95 -12.85 -9.26
CA VAL A 239 -4.85 -13.66 -10.11
C VAL A 239 -5.97 -14.27 -9.28
N VAL A 240 -5.64 -14.92 -8.16
CA VAL A 240 -6.62 -15.68 -7.37
C VAL A 240 -7.52 -14.75 -6.57
N ARG A 241 -6.96 -13.70 -5.95
CA ARG A 241 -7.80 -12.74 -5.21
C ARG A 241 -8.77 -11.98 -6.10
N CYS A 242 -8.39 -11.63 -7.33
CA CYS A 242 -9.33 -11.03 -8.28
C CYS A 242 -10.50 -11.98 -8.58
N GLY A 243 -10.23 -13.26 -8.81
CA GLY A 243 -11.28 -14.26 -8.99
C GLY A 243 -12.17 -14.42 -7.76
N ILE A 244 -11.56 -14.48 -6.57
CA ILE A 244 -12.29 -14.61 -5.30
C ILE A 244 -13.21 -13.42 -5.02
N VAL A 245 -12.77 -12.20 -5.28
CA VAL A 245 -13.61 -11.00 -5.11
C VAL A 245 -14.82 -11.02 -6.07
N GLN A 246 -14.62 -11.52 -7.27
CA GLN A 246 -15.70 -11.57 -8.28
C GLN A 246 -16.71 -12.71 -8.06
N ARG A 247 -16.41 -13.70 -7.22
CA ARG A 247 -17.32 -14.85 -7.00
C ARG A 247 -18.65 -14.49 -6.33
N GLU A 248 -18.72 -13.38 -5.60
CA GLU A 248 -19.98 -12.87 -5.03
C GLU A 248 -20.96 -12.47 -6.15
N GLU A 249 -20.44 -12.24 -7.37
CA GLU A 249 -21.19 -12.04 -8.59
C GLU A 249 -20.91 -13.21 -9.57
N PRO A 250 -21.74 -14.26 -9.60
CA PRO A 250 -21.47 -15.48 -10.36
C PRO A 250 -21.17 -15.24 -11.85
N GLU A 251 -21.83 -14.25 -12.46
CA GLU A 251 -21.61 -13.92 -13.88
C GLU A 251 -20.22 -13.31 -14.12
N ALA A 252 -19.78 -12.40 -13.23
CA ALA A 252 -18.45 -11.79 -13.28
C ALA A 252 -17.37 -12.84 -13.07
N TYR A 253 -17.57 -13.75 -12.11
CA TYR A 253 -16.64 -14.86 -11.86
C TYR A 253 -16.49 -15.78 -13.09
N GLN A 254 -17.61 -16.19 -13.70
CA GLN A 254 -17.57 -17.00 -14.92
C GLN A 254 -16.94 -16.27 -16.11
N ALA A 255 -17.15 -14.96 -16.22
CA ALA A 255 -16.49 -14.15 -17.23
C ALA A 255 -14.96 -14.13 -17.03
N TYR A 256 -14.51 -14.01 -15.79
CA TYR A 256 -13.08 -14.05 -15.45
C TYR A 256 -12.44 -15.41 -15.74
N LEU A 257 -13.13 -16.53 -15.44
CA LEU A 257 -12.63 -17.86 -15.77
C LEU A 257 -12.54 -18.07 -17.30
N ARG A 258 -13.52 -17.58 -18.07
CA ARG A 258 -13.47 -17.61 -19.55
C ARG A 258 -12.28 -16.79 -20.07
N PHE A 259 -12.09 -15.58 -19.56
CA PHE A 259 -10.96 -14.73 -19.90
C PHE A 259 -9.62 -15.45 -19.67
N LEU A 260 -9.37 -16.02 -18.49
CA LEU A 260 -8.13 -16.77 -18.23
C LEU A 260 -7.96 -17.97 -19.20
N LYS A 261 -9.04 -18.65 -19.53
CA LYS A 261 -9.02 -19.79 -20.48
C LYS A 261 -8.66 -19.32 -21.88
N GLU A 262 -9.18 -18.19 -22.33
CA GLU A 262 -8.94 -17.61 -23.66
C GLU A 262 -7.51 -17.11 -23.83
N LEU A 263 -6.82 -16.75 -22.75
CA LEU A 263 -5.39 -16.37 -22.79
C LEU A 263 -4.51 -17.50 -23.36
N ASN A 264 -4.92 -18.77 -23.20
CA ASN A 264 -4.17 -19.95 -23.65
C ASN A 264 -2.67 -19.95 -23.25
N LEU A 265 -2.37 -19.43 -22.05
CA LEU A 265 -1.02 -19.40 -21.49
C LEU A 265 -0.86 -20.50 -20.43
N PRO A 266 0.34 -21.13 -20.29
CA PRO A 266 0.54 -22.21 -19.34
C PRO A 266 0.18 -21.83 -17.89
N LEU A 267 0.54 -20.63 -17.47
CA LEU A 267 0.19 -20.13 -16.13
C LEU A 267 -1.29 -19.83 -15.97
N ALA A 268 -1.97 -19.38 -17.01
CA ALA A 268 -3.42 -19.19 -16.97
C ALA A 268 -4.14 -20.52 -16.71
N GLY A 269 -3.70 -21.61 -17.35
CA GLY A 269 -4.19 -22.95 -17.09
C GLY A 269 -4.01 -23.39 -15.63
N MET A 270 -2.84 -23.16 -15.06
CA MET A 270 -2.57 -23.42 -13.63
C MET A 270 -3.51 -22.63 -12.73
N TYR A 271 -3.67 -21.33 -12.98
CA TYR A 271 -4.54 -20.50 -12.17
C TYR A 271 -6.03 -20.85 -12.31
N LEU A 272 -6.47 -21.36 -13.46
CA LEU A 272 -7.82 -21.89 -13.60
C LEU A 272 -8.05 -23.11 -12.69
N GLU A 273 -7.08 -24.04 -12.62
CA GLU A 273 -7.17 -25.19 -11.70
C GLU A 273 -7.22 -24.73 -10.24
N ILE A 274 -6.38 -23.76 -9.89
CA ILE A 274 -6.34 -23.18 -8.53
C ILE A 274 -7.67 -22.51 -8.20
N LEU A 275 -8.21 -21.66 -9.08
CA LEU A 275 -9.47 -20.94 -8.84
C LEU A 275 -10.65 -21.91 -8.67
N ASN A 276 -10.72 -22.95 -9.46
CA ASN A 276 -11.77 -23.97 -9.32
C ASN A 276 -11.69 -24.68 -7.96
N MET A 277 -10.49 -25.02 -7.51
CA MET A 277 -10.27 -25.63 -6.19
C MET A 277 -10.56 -24.64 -5.06
N GLU A 278 -10.08 -23.40 -5.15
CA GLU A 278 -10.35 -22.33 -4.18
C GLU A 278 -11.86 -22.06 -4.05
N TYR A 279 -12.60 -22.09 -5.16
CA TYR A 279 -14.05 -21.97 -5.16
C TYR A 279 -14.71 -23.14 -4.42
N THR A 280 -14.24 -24.38 -4.67
CA THR A 280 -14.75 -25.58 -3.98
C THR A 280 -14.55 -25.49 -2.46
N LEU A 281 -13.37 -25.04 -2.00
CA LEU A 281 -13.10 -24.81 -0.58
C LEU A 281 -14.01 -23.74 0.02
N PHE A 282 -14.29 -22.74 -0.76
CA PHE A 282 -15.07 -21.59 -0.31
C PHE A 282 -16.57 -21.89 -0.17
N GLU A 283 -17.10 -22.74 -1.05
CA GLU A 283 -18.44 -23.32 -0.93
C GLU A 283 -18.53 -24.35 0.21
N LYS A 284 -17.44 -24.49 0.99
CA LYS A 284 -17.32 -25.42 2.13
C LYS A 284 -17.43 -26.90 1.77
N ASP A 285 -17.26 -27.26 0.49
CA ASP A 285 -17.11 -28.65 0.09
C ASP A 285 -15.68 -29.13 0.38
N PHE A 286 -15.36 -29.24 1.67
CA PHE A 286 -14.02 -29.60 2.14
C PHE A 286 -13.64 -31.03 1.77
N GLN A 287 -14.60 -31.94 1.67
CA GLN A 287 -14.41 -33.35 1.28
C GLN A 287 -13.84 -33.46 -0.14
N LYS A 288 -14.21 -32.55 -1.02
CA LYS A 288 -13.70 -32.47 -2.38
C LYS A 288 -12.49 -31.53 -2.46
N GLY A 289 -12.58 -30.34 -1.87
CA GLY A 289 -11.59 -29.27 -2.04
C GLY A 289 -10.23 -29.60 -1.43
N ILE A 290 -10.15 -30.25 -0.26
CA ILE A 290 -8.86 -30.60 0.38
C ILE A 290 -8.08 -31.63 -0.45
N PRO A 291 -8.65 -32.76 -0.92
CA PRO A 291 -7.95 -33.67 -1.82
C PRO A 291 -7.53 -33.01 -3.15
N GLU A 292 -8.35 -32.13 -3.70
CA GLU A 292 -7.98 -31.35 -4.92
C GLU A 292 -6.78 -30.43 -4.63
N ALA A 293 -6.77 -29.72 -3.51
CA ALA A 293 -5.64 -28.89 -3.10
C ALA A 293 -4.35 -29.72 -2.94
N MET A 294 -4.43 -30.87 -2.27
CA MET A 294 -3.27 -31.77 -2.13
C MET A 294 -2.76 -32.28 -3.48
N LYS A 295 -3.66 -32.58 -4.41
CA LYS A 295 -3.29 -32.96 -5.79
C LYS A 295 -2.57 -31.81 -6.51
N LEU A 296 -3.05 -30.57 -6.37
CA LEU A 296 -2.41 -29.39 -6.98
C LEU A 296 -1.04 -29.09 -6.33
N ILE A 297 -0.91 -29.23 -5.01
CA ILE A 297 0.38 -29.13 -4.32
C ILE A 297 1.33 -30.18 -4.90
N GLY A 298 0.92 -31.44 -5.02
CA GLY A 298 1.73 -32.51 -5.61
C GLY A 298 2.16 -32.23 -7.04
N LYS A 299 1.25 -31.68 -7.85
CA LYS A 299 1.51 -31.33 -9.26
C LYS A 299 2.51 -30.20 -9.43
N TYR A 300 2.45 -29.16 -8.57
CA TYR A 300 3.18 -27.92 -8.75
C TYR A 300 4.32 -27.66 -7.74
N LYS A 301 4.51 -28.55 -6.75
CA LYS A 301 5.44 -28.35 -5.62
C LYS A 301 6.87 -27.98 -6.00
N GLU A 302 7.37 -28.45 -7.14
CA GLU A 302 8.74 -28.18 -7.56
C GLU A 302 8.92 -26.71 -7.98
N LYS A 303 7.94 -26.14 -8.70
CA LYS A 303 7.99 -24.75 -9.19
C LYS A 303 7.26 -23.77 -8.25
N HIS A 304 6.21 -24.24 -7.58
CA HIS A 304 5.29 -23.39 -6.82
C HIS A 304 5.02 -23.97 -5.40
N PRO A 305 6.07 -24.22 -4.60
CA PRO A 305 5.92 -24.87 -3.29
C PRO A 305 5.18 -24.01 -2.27
N TYR A 306 5.03 -22.70 -2.51
CA TYR A 306 4.27 -21.77 -1.66
C TYR A 306 2.76 -22.06 -1.65
N LEU A 307 2.24 -22.83 -2.61
CA LEU A 307 0.79 -23.13 -2.73
C LEU A 307 0.21 -23.80 -1.48
N ALA A 308 0.99 -24.64 -0.81
CA ALA A 308 0.54 -25.29 0.43
C ALA A 308 0.10 -24.26 1.49
N GLY A 309 0.89 -23.20 1.67
CA GLY A 309 0.57 -22.12 2.61
C GLY A 309 -0.65 -21.31 2.17
N GLN A 310 -0.78 -21.04 0.87
CA GLN A 310 -1.92 -20.28 0.36
C GLN A 310 -3.22 -21.07 0.48
N PHE A 311 -3.22 -22.36 0.17
CA PHE A 311 -4.41 -23.20 0.31
C PHE A 311 -4.80 -23.41 1.78
N PHE A 312 -3.81 -23.54 2.69
CA PHE A 312 -4.08 -23.57 4.11
C PHE A 312 -4.77 -22.28 4.59
N TYR A 313 -4.30 -21.14 4.13
CA TYR A 313 -4.92 -19.84 4.43
C TYR A 313 -6.37 -19.77 3.91
N THR A 314 -6.63 -20.29 2.71
CA THR A 314 -8.00 -20.39 2.18
C THR A 314 -8.89 -21.27 3.06
N LEU A 315 -8.40 -22.39 3.57
CA LEU A 315 -9.13 -23.23 4.53
C LEU A 315 -9.53 -22.47 5.80
N ILE A 316 -8.64 -21.59 6.30
CA ILE A 316 -8.95 -20.74 7.46
C ILE A 316 -10.09 -19.77 7.11
N ILE A 317 -10.00 -19.06 5.97
CA ILE A 317 -11.02 -18.08 5.56
C ILE A 317 -12.35 -18.75 5.28
N ALA A 318 -12.35 -19.91 4.64
CA ALA A 318 -13.55 -20.69 4.35
C ALA A 318 -14.23 -21.25 5.63
N GLY A 319 -13.59 -21.13 6.78
CA GLY A 319 -14.15 -21.54 8.05
C GLY A 319 -14.01 -23.04 8.36
N PHE A 320 -13.15 -23.78 7.64
CA PHE A 320 -12.91 -25.20 7.88
C PHE A 320 -12.71 -25.52 9.36
N PHE A 321 -11.96 -24.70 10.08
CA PHE A 321 -11.67 -24.91 11.50
C PHE A 321 -12.84 -24.61 12.44
N GLN A 322 -13.94 -24.07 11.93
CA GLN A 322 -15.18 -23.81 12.67
C GLN A 322 -16.23 -24.89 12.44
N GLU A 323 -16.06 -25.72 11.41
CA GLU A 323 -17.01 -26.78 11.05
C GLU A 323 -16.72 -28.06 11.89
N GLU A 324 -17.59 -28.38 12.82
CA GLU A 324 -17.44 -29.57 13.70
C GLU A 324 -17.59 -30.91 12.96
N GLN A 325 -18.30 -30.89 11.82
CA GLN A 325 -18.69 -32.08 11.08
C GLN A 325 -17.69 -32.62 10.06
N VAL A 326 -16.66 -31.86 9.75
CA VAL A 326 -15.64 -32.32 8.80
C VAL A 326 -14.71 -33.30 9.48
N GLY A 327 -14.82 -34.55 9.07
CA GLY A 327 -14.25 -35.71 9.76
C GLY A 327 -12.74 -35.66 9.96
N MET A 328 -12.29 -36.42 10.95
CA MET A 328 -10.86 -36.67 11.28
C MET A 328 -10.06 -37.21 10.08
N GLU A 329 -10.73 -37.81 9.10
CA GLU A 329 -10.14 -38.35 7.87
C GLU A 329 -9.41 -37.31 7.00
N LEU A 330 -9.81 -36.01 7.07
CA LEU A 330 -9.12 -34.96 6.38
C LEU A 330 -7.99 -34.29 7.21
N ALA A 331 -7.97 -34.58 8.53
CA ALA A 331 -7.01 -33.91 9.42
C ALA A 331 -5.55 -34.22 9.06
N ASP A 332 -5.26 -35.45 8.61
CA ASP A 332 -3.89 -35.80 8.18
C ASP A 332 -3.46 -35.03 6.93
N GLN A 333 -4.34 -34.84 5.96
CA GLN A 333 -4.07 -34.06 4.77
C GLN A 333 -3.84 -32.58 5.10
N VAL A 334 -4.62 -32.04 6.04
CA VAL A 334 -4.48 -30.65 6.52
C VAL A 334 -3.16 -30.47 7.27
N VAL A 335 -2.75 -31.44 8.10
CA VAL A 335 -1.42 -31.44 8.77
C VAL A 335 -0.30 -31.50 7.73
N ASP A 336 -0.41 -32.38 6.72
CA ASP A 336 0.60 -32.46 5.66
C ASP A 336 0.70 -31.16 4.88
N MET A 337 -0.41 -30.54 4.50
CA MET A 337 -0.43 -29.22 3.84
C MET A 337 0.28 -28.16 4.67
N ALA A 338 -0.02 -28.05 5.96
CA ALA A 338 0.61 -27.09 6.85
C ALA A 338 2.11 -27.38 7.04
N TYR A 339 2.50 -28.65 7.11
CA TYR A 339 3.90 -29.06 7.19
C TYR A 339 4.69 -28.72 5.93
N GLN A 340 4.11 -28.93 4.74
CA GLN A 340 4.73 -28.55 3.48
C GLN A 340 4.88 -27.02 3.39
N ALA A 341 3.90 -26.26 3.86
CA ALA A 341 3.98 -24.80 3.93
C ALA A 341 5.18 -24.35 4.80
N LEU A 342 5.31 -24.89 6.01
CA LEU A 342 6.40 -24.55 6.93
C LEU A 342 7.77 -24.98 6.39
N LYS A 343 7.86 -26.17 5.78
CA LYS A 343 9.10 -26.67 5.18
C LYS A 343 9.57 -25.78 4.03
N THR A 344 8.65 -25.24 3.26
CA THR A 344 8.95 -24.40 2.09
C THR A 344 9.30 -22.97 2.48
N ILE A 345 8.51 -22.39 3.36
CA ILE A 345 8.68 -21.02 3.85
C ILE A 345 8.66 -21.06 5.38
N PRO A 346 9.82 -21.20 6.03
CA PRO A 346 9.93 -21.15 7.48
C PRO A 346 9.52 -19.75 7.98
N SER A 347 8.31 -19.66 8.50
CA SER A 347 7.75 -18.42 9.05
C SER A 347 6.92 -18.69 10.28
N LYS A 348 6.72 -17.68 11.12
CA LYS A 348 5.84 -17.77 12.29
C LYS A 348 4.40 -18.08 11.89
N GLU A 349 3.94 -17.56 10.77
CA GLU A 349 2.62 -17.86 10.22
C GLU A 349 2.46 -19.33 9.86
N ASN A 350 3.41 -19.90 9.13
CA ASN A 350 3.36 -21.31 8.75
C ASN A 350 3.57 -22.24 9.94
N LEU A 351 4.31 -21.83 10.96
CA LEU A 351 4.39 -22.55 12.23
C LEU A 351 3.04 -22.57 12.96
N LEU A 352 2.34 -21.41 12.97
CA LEU A 352 0.99 -21.33 13.52
C LEU A 352 0.01 -22.23 12.74
N TYR A 353 0.08 -22.25 11.40
CA TYR A 353 -0.76 -23.14 10.58
C TYR A 353 -0.56 -24.60 10.95
N LEU A 354 0.68 -25.03 11.16
CA LEU A 354 0.98 -26.41 11.58
C LEU A 354 0.45 -26.70 12.99
N SER A 355 0.56 -25.76 13.91
CA SER A 355 0.00 -25.87 15.25
C SER A 355 -1.53 -26.03 15.20
N VAL A 356 -2.22 -25.19 14.43
CA VAL A 356 -3.68 -25.24 14.24
C VAL A 356 -4.11 -26.57 13.61
N ALA A 357 -3.36 -27.08 12.62
CA ALA A 357 -3.64 -28.35 11.97
C ALA A 357 -3.52 -29.53 12.95
N TYR A 358 -2.50 -29.56 13.81
CA TYR A 358 -2.37 -30.57 14.88
C TYR A 358 -3.50 -30.47 15.91
N ALA A 359 -3.88 -29.25 16.30
CA ALA A 359 -5.02 -29.08 17.20
C ALA A 359 -6.31 -29.62 16.59
N ARG A 360 -6.54 -29.40 15.27
CA ARG A 360 -7.70 -29.98 14.56
C ARG A 360 -7.67 -31.50 14.57
N LYS A 361 -6.52 -32.11 14.43
CA LYS A 361 -6.31 -33.53 14.50
C LYS A 361 -6.54 -34.11 15.93
N GLY A 362 -6.64 -33.23 16.94
CA GLY A 362 -6.74 -33.64 18.36
C GLY A 362 -5.39 -33.85 19.04
N ASP A 363 -4.27 -33.62 18.35
CA ASP A 363 -2.93 -33.69 18.95
C ASP A 363 -2.57 -32.34 19.58
N TYR A 364 -3.24 -32.03 20.67
CA TYR A 364 -3.05 -30.76 21.40
C TYR A 364 -1.63 -30.62 21.97
N LYS A 365 -1.02 -31.75 22.39
CA LYS A 365 0.35 -31.72 22.91
C LYS A 365 1.31 -31.20 21.87
N LYS A 366 1.25 -31.76 20.67
CA LYS A 366 2.13 -31.31 19.55
C LYS A 366 1.86 -29.87 19.11
N ALA A 367 0.58 -29.47 19.09
CA ALA A 367 0.19 -28.12 18.80
C ALA A 367 0.84 -27.11 19.78
N PHE A 368 0.81 -27.42 21.07
CA PHE A 368 1.45 -26.60 22.10
C PHE A 368 2.98 -26.59 22.02
N GLU A 369 3.60 -27.75 21.82
CA GLU A 369 5.06 -27.86 21.70
C GLU A 369 5.60 -26.99 20.56
N LEU A 370 4.89 -26.92 19.43
CA LEU A 370 5.27 -26.08 18.29
C LEU A 370 5.25 -24.58 18.60
N MET A 371 4.38 -24.15 19.51
CA MET A 371 4.22 -22.74 19.90
C MET A 371 5.02 -22.38 21.16
N ALA A 372 5.64 -23.37 21.84
CA ALA A 372 6.42 -23.14 23.04
C ALA A 372 7.65 -22.29 22.73
N GLY A 373 7.73 -21.11 23.32
CA GLY A 373 8.81 -20.14 23.11
C GLY A 373 8.48 -18.96 22.17
N GLU A 374 7.28 -18.95 21.57
CA GLU A 374 6.82 -17.80 20.78
C GLU A 374 5.93 -16.87 21.62
N PRO A 375 6.36 -15.66 21.91
CA PRO A 375 5.68 -14.78 22.87
C PRO A 375 4.37 -14.17 22.36
N PHE A 376 4.02 -14.27 21.06
CA PHE A 376 2.82 -13.63 20.52
C PHE A 376 2.29 -14.28 19.25
N PHE A 377 0.96 -14.48 19.19
CA PHE A 377 0.24 -14.81 17.96
C PHE A 377 0.13 -13.58 17.05
N PRO A 378 0.53 -13.64 15.77
CA PRO A 378 0.59 -12.47 14.91
C PRO A 378 -0.77 -11.93 14.46
N SER A 379 -1.87 -12.64 14.75
CA SER A 379 -3.22 -12.22 14.37
C SER A 379 -4.25 -12.54 15.45
N PRO A 380 -5.06 -11.55 15.89
CA PRO A 380 -6.17 -11.80 16.81
C PRO A 380 -7.20 -12.80 16.28
N VAL A 381 -7.39 -12.86 14.97
CA VAL A 381 -8.34 -13.80 14.32
C VAL A 381 -7.85 -15.24 14.46
N LEU A 382 -6.58 -15.48 14.18
CA LEU A 382 -5.96 -16.79 14.32
C LEU A 382 -5.82 -17.20 15.78
N SER A 383 -5.49 -16.27 16.66
CA SER A 383 -5.47 -16.49 18.11
C SER A 383 -6.85 -16.91 18.63
N ASN A 384 -7.89 -16.18 18.28
CA ASN A 384 -9.26 -16.48 18.71
C ASN A 384 -9.75 -17.82 18.16
N ALA A 385 -9.43 -18.16 16.91
CA ALA A 385 -9.76 -19.44 16.31
C ALA A 385 -9.06 -20.58 17.07
N LEU A 386 -7.78 -20.42 17.39
CA LEU A 386 -7.00 -21.40 18.14
C LEU A 386 -7.53 -21.57 19.57
N TYR A 387 -7.80 -20.49 20.30
CA TYR A 387 -8.33 -20.56 21.67
C TYR A 387 -9.73 -21.17 21.73
N LYS A 388 -10.62 -20.75 20.83
CA LYS A 388 -11.98 -21.31 20.71
C LYS A 388 -11.93 -22.78 20.37
N TYR A 389 -11.00 -23.17 19.53
CA TYR A 389 -10.84 -24.55 19.06
C TYR A 389 -10.24 -25.48 20.12
N LEU A 390 -9.24 -24.97 20.88
CA LEU A 390 -8.60 -25.77 21.94
C LEU A 390 -9.45 -25.88 23.22
N ASN A 391 -10.65 -25.27 23.24
CA ASN A 391 -11.49 -25.16 24.42
C ASN A 391 -10.74 -24.65 25.66
N LEU A 392 -9.70 -23.85 25.42
CA LEU A 392 -8.93 -23.21 26.46
C LEU A 392 -9.72 -21.99 26.97
N PRO A 393 -9.68 -21.75 28.31
CA PRO A 393 -10.22 -20.51 28.83
C PRO A 393 -9.58 -19.36 28.05
N VAL A 394 -10.42 -18.47 27.50
CA VAL A 394 -9.97 -17.25 26.85
C VAL A 394 -9.03 -16.57 27.84
N PHE A 395 -7.74 -16.55 27.54
CA PHE A 395 -6.79 -15.80 28.34
C PHE A 395 -7.16 -14.33 28.19
N HIS A 396 -7.86 -13.80 29.17
CA HIS A 396 -8.11 -12.38 29.28
C HIS A 396 -6.77 -11.65 29.26
N ARG A 397 -6.72 -10.53 28.53
CA ARG A 397 -5.57 -9.62 28.38
C ARG A 397 -4.92 -9.19 29.72
N ASP A 398 -5.52 -9.53 30.85
CA ASP A 398 -5.13 -9.09 32.18
C ASP A 398 -3.94 -9.85 32.79
N TYR A 399 -3.41 -10.87 32.12
CA TYR A 399 -2.25 -11.65 32.58
C TYR A 399 -0.91 -11.31 31.92
N ILE A 400 -0.87 -10.23 31.10
CA ILE A 400 0.39 -9.72 30.56
C ILE A 400 0.64 -8.36 31.22
N LYS A 401 1.22 -8.41 32.40
CA LYS A 401 1.93 -7.28 33.01
C LYS A 401 3.42 -7.46 32.83
#